data_263c30086c2f76a068b9e75e014db783
#
_entry.id   263c30086c2f76a068b9e75e014db783
#
_cell.length_a   1.000
_cell.length_b   1.000
_cell.length_c   1.000
_cell.angle_alpha   90.00
_cell.angle_beta   90.00
_cell.angle_gamma   90.00
#
_symmetry.space_group_name_H-M   'P 1'
#
loop_
_entity.id
_entity.type
_entity.pdbx_description
1 polymer ?
#
loop_
_entity_poly.entity_id
_entity_poly.type
_entity_poly.pdbx_seq_one_letter_code
_entity_poly.pdbx_strand_id
1 'polypeptide(L)'
;MKKRIFLFSILTLAFITSCSDQEDSNTETISSDKNAIVINDNQTQLNQRLDLSNSGVISIVNPSTRKSLTNESAQLPLTQIAEFNAPKDSNGRTLQANHVAVNGNYAYVAYTLQGNEYSGAIDMIDVSDPYKPKLVMSALIPDTDITSLVYTNNKLIIAGATNADKNPALLSPAIVMNMQLTSSGALTTSYTTNDIASFVTTDVAANNNNYFAVSGNTGSLFKFDNSTKEVVSSKAIEDLRAIAISNDKVVTLSGTKGINIYNASNLELTKSFSSWRDDVQDAKRTIDFIGDKILVSEGYQGLGVYNMSTGTKIQTISLIPTATTEPEDVVTNAVSVNGDYVFVANGGNGLNVYKTGDQLTLVGTVGINGSSNYVKSSGDYIYVASGKGGLKIIKMEKPAPAPSTNCDGLPAYSGDSNLNVNSGQVLGFSGSTALNWVNVNASLTLCGSTAIQNDLNINSGGILKMYGTLSQGHNYSYMNINGELQIEGSVVIWGNLTMNSGAKLTFLGKNSSITIY
;
A
#
# COMPACT_ATOMS: atom_id res chain seq x y z
N MET A 1 34.63 67.85 -42.21
CA MET A 1 34.07 69.15 -41.81
C MET A 1 33.39 69.03 -40.45
N LYS A 2 33.92 69.85 -39.51
CA LYS A 2 33.31 70.53 -38.34
C LYS A 2 32.57 69.59 -37.31
N LYS A 3 33.13 69.25 -36.08
CA LYS A 3 33.22 70.10 -34.86
C LYS A 3 31.82 70.32 -34.24
N ARG A 4 31.56 70.00 -32.94
CA ARG A 4 31.99 70.49 -31.60
C ARG A 4 31.19 69.75 -30.55
N ILE A 5 31.68 69.12 -29.46
CA ILE A 5 32.21 69.59 -28.16
C ILE A 5 31.22 70.53 -27.41
N PHE A 6 30.82 70.05 -26.18
CA PHE A 6 30.74 70.77 -24.90
C PHE A 6 29.98 69.89 -23.90
N LEU A 7 30.48 69.37 -22.85
CA LEU A 7 31.22 69.70 -21.61
C LEU A 7 30.34 70.35 -20.51
N PHE A 8 30.50 69.82 -19.29
CA PHE A 8 30.26 70.36 -17.92
C PHE A 8 28.82 70.24 -17.38
N SER A 9 28.56 69.91 -16.09
CA SER A 9 29.24 70.08 -14.79
C SER A 9 28.43 69.26 -13.74
N ILE A 10 29.02 68.49 -12.91
CA ILE A 10 29.49 68.66 -11.52
C ILE A 10 28.42 69.03 -10.46
N LEU A 11 28.39 68.17 -9.44
CA LEU A 11 28.22 68.36 -7.98
C LEU A 11 26.81 68.50 -7.43
N THR A 12 26.37 67.66 -6.55
CA THR A 12 26.58 67.79 -5.08
C THR A 12 26.15 66.58 -4.30
N LEU A 13 26.94 66.32 -3.29
CA LEU A 13 26.82 65.35 -2.18
C LEU A 13 25.61 65.70 -1.29
N ALA A 14 24.86 64.68 -0.86
CA ALA A 14 24.20 64.70 0.46
C ALA A 14 24.18 63.32 1.07
N PHE A 15 24.91 63.15 2.15
CA PHE A 15 24.82 62.02 3.06
C PHE A 15 23.50 62.03 3.81
N ILE A 16 22.79 60.90 3.81
CA ILE A 16 21.90 60.54 4.92
C ILE A 16 22.15 59.08 5.27
N THR A 17 22.67 58.90 6.46
CA THR A 17 22.74 57.63 7.21
C THR A 17 21.36 57.26 7.66
N SER A 18 20.92 56.02 7.41
CA SER A 18 19.92 55.39 8.26
C SER A 18 19.96 53.86 8.09
N CYS A 19 20.20 53.23 9.20
CA CYS A 19 19.83 51.90 9.70
C CYS A 19 19.79 50.69 8.74
N SER A 20 20.65 49.75 9.14
CA SER A 20 20.63 48.33 8.80
C SER A 20 19.31 47.66 9.13
N ASP A 21 18.67 47.07 8.14
CA ASP A 21 17.92 45.87 8.29
C ASP A 21 18.68 44.77 7.55
N GLN A 22 19.25 43.84 8.31
CA GLN A 22 19.78 42.60 7.76
C GLN A 22 18.59 41.76 7.34
N GLU A 23 18.24 41.82 6.06
CA GLU A 23 17.58 40.69 5.44
C GLU A 23 18.66 39.64 5.15
N ASP A 24 18.64 38.58 5.92
CA ASP A 24 19.31 37.31 5.61
C ASP A 24 18.76 36.82 4.25
N SER A 25 19.36 37.25 3.18
CA SER A 25 19.23 36.62 1.89
C SER A 25 19.97 35.27 1.99
N ASN A 26 19.29 34.25 2.47
CA ASN A 26 19.62 32.87 2.14
C ASN A 26 19.45 32.72 0.63
N THR A 27 20.48 33.07 -0.09
CA THR A 27 20.67 32.63 -1.46
C THR A 27 21.00 31.15 -1.35
N GLU A 28 19.97 30.30 -1.31
CA GLU A 28 20.14 28.91 -1.67
C GLU A 28 20.73 28.92 -3.08
N THR A 29 22.00 28.55 -3.17
CA THR A 29 22.62 28.14 -4.42
C THR A 29 21.84 26.93 -4.91
N ILE A 30 20.84 27.17 -5.76
CA ILE A 30 20.22 26.11 -6.55
C ILE A 30 21.37 25.56 -7.41
N SER A 31 21.94 24.47 -6.95
CA SER A 31 22.81 23.62 -7.75
C SER A 31 21.99 23.25 -9.00
N SER A 32 22.43 23.67 -10.15
CA SER A 32 21.81 23.37 -11.45
C SER A 32 22.08 21.93 -11.89
N ASP A 33 22.25 21.02 -10.93
CA ASP A 33 22.43 19.59 -11.20
C ASP A 33 21.06 19.02 -11.55
N LYS A 34 20.81 18.79 -12.83
CA LYS A 34 19.56 18.23 -13.36
C LYS A 34 19.24 16.84 -12.80
N ASN A 35 20.16 16.24 -12.07
CA ASN A 35 20.06 14.92 -11.46
C ASN A 35 19.76 14.95 -9.95
N ALA A 36 19.56 16.14 -9.37
CA ALA A 36 19.25 16.27 -7.95
C ALA A 36 17.83 15.77 -7.63
N ILE A 37 17.69 15.09 -6.48
CA ILE A 37 16.37 14.74 -5.94
C ILE A 37 15.58 16.02 -5.70
N VAL A 38 14.35 16.07 -6.23
CA VAL A 38 13.44 17.21 -6.07
C VAL A 38 12.36 16.84 -5.05
N ILE A 39 12.40 17.51 -3.89
CA ILE A 39 11.40 17.35 -2.84
C ILE A 39 10.25 18.31 -3.07
N ASN A 40 9.02 17.82 -3.00
CA ASN A 40 7.79 18.59 -2.95
C ASN A 40 7.08 18.30 -1.63
N ASP A 41 6.91 19.32 -0.80
CA ASP A 41 6.14 19.32 0.45
C ASP A 41 4.97 20.32 0.43
N ASN A 42 4.69 20.92 -0.74
CA ASN A 42 3.59 21.85 -0.94
C ASN A 42 2.24 21.13 -0.85
N GLN A 43 1.57 21.24 0.29
CA GLN A 43 0.32 20.54 0.57
C GLN A 43 -0.80 20.87 -0.42
N THR A 44 -0.85 22.07 -0.98
CA THR A 44 -1.85 22.44 -2.00
C THR A 44 -1.67 21.61 -3.27
N GLN A 45 -0.42 21.38 -3.70
CA GLN A 45 -0.12 20.54 -4.87
C GLN A 45 -0.31 19.05 -4.55
N LEU A 46 0.15 18.60 -3.39
CA LEU A 46 0.05 17.20 -2.97
C LEU A 46 -1.41 16.76 -2.80
N ASN A 47 -2.27 17.61 -2.24
CA ASN A 47 -3.69 17.33 -2.07
C ASN A 47 -4.45 17.16 -3.40
N GLN A 48 -3.95 17.69 -4.51
CA GLN A 48 -4.55 17.47 -5.85
C GLN A 48 -4.39 16.01 -6.33
N ARG A 49 -3.51 15.25 -5.71
CA ARG A 49 -3.30 13.84 -6.01
C ARG A 49 -4.18 12.90 -5.18
N LEU A 50 -4.80 13.40 -4.13
CA LEU A 50 -5.77 12.64 -3.33
C LEU A 50 -7.09 12.52 -4.10
N ASP A 51 -7.55 11.30 -4.30
CA ASP A 51 -8.86 10.99 -4.89
C ASP A 51 -9.70 10.19 -3.88
N LEU A 52 -10.85 10.73 -3.52
CA LEU A 52 -11.82 10.11 -2.62
C LEU A 52 -13.08 9.62 -3.36
N SER A 53 -13.11 9.73 -4.69
CA SER A 53 -14.30 9.40 -5.49
C SER A 53 -14.73 7.94 -5.36
N ASN A 54 -13.78 7.04 -5.10
CA ASN A 54 -14.01 5.61 -4.91
C ASN A 54 -13.92 5.18 -3.44
N SER A 55 -13.93 6.13 -2.50
CA SER A 55 -13.89 5.81 -1.07
C SER A 55 -15.21 5.21 -0.61
N GLY A 56 -15.13 4.29 0.35
CA GLY A 56 -16.28 3.61 0.91
C GLY A 56 -16.06 2.10 1.07
N VAL A 57 -17.12 1.42 1.45
CA VAL A 57 -17.12 -0.03 1.66
C VAL A 57 -16.92 -0.76 0.33
N ILE A 58 -16.01 -1.72 0.32
CA ILE A 58 -15.67 -2.51 -0.86
C ILE A 58 -16.24 -3.92 -0.74
N SER A 59 -16.84 -4.41 -1.84
CA SER A 59 -17.25 -5.81 -1.95
C SER A 59 -16.07 -6.73 -2.10
N ILE A 60 -16.14 -7.84 -1.39
CA ILE A 60 -15.35 -9.04 -1.68
C ILE A 60 -16.24 -10.00 -2.46
N VAL A 61 -15.88 -10.28 -3.70
CA VAL A 61 -16.64 -11.20 -4.57
C VAL A 61 -16.01 -12.58 -4.52
N ASN A 62 -16.80 -13.61 -4.23
CA ASN A 62 -16.31 -14.99 -4.34
C ASN A 62 -16.44 -15.48 -5.79
N PRO A 63 -15.35 -15.71 -6.51
CA PRO A 63 -15.38 -16.09 -7.93
C PRO A 63 -15.91 -17.52 -8.16
N SER A 64 -15.96 -18.38 -7.14
CA SER A 64 -16.47 -19.76 -7.27
C SER A 64 -18.00 -19.84 -7.40
N THR A 65 -18.71 -18.76 -7.13
CA THR A 65 -20.18 -18.70 -7.15
C THR A 65 -20.76 -18.18 -8.46
N ARG A 66 -20.04 -18.22 -9.56
CA ARG A 66 -20.51 -17.78 -10.90
C ARG A 66 -21.84 -18.41 -11.39
N LYS A 67 -22.35 -19.44 -10.73
CA LYS A 67 -23.63 -20.10 -11.07
C LYS A 67 -24.72 -20.02 -10.00
N SER A 68 -24.42 -19.53 -8.82
CA SER A 68 -25.42 -19.28 -7.78
C SER A 68 -25.11 -17.93 -7.17
N LEU A 69 -26.04 -17.02 -7.31
CA LEU A 69 -26.13 -15.81 -6.49
C LEU A 69 -26.49 -16.22 -5.05
N THR A 70 -25.74 -17.13 -4.45
CA THR A 70 -25.72 -17.25 -3.01
C THR A 70 -24.90 -16.06 -2.54
N ASN A 71 -25.62 -15.02 -2.20
CA ASN A 71 -25.13 -13.78 -1.65
C ASN A 71 -24.65 -14.02 -0.19
N GLU A 72 -23.68 -14.93 -0.01
CA GLU A 72 -23.11 -15.15 1.32
C GLU A 72 -22.34 -13.90 1.74
N SER A 73 -22.55 -13.48 2.99
CA SER A 73 -21.83 -12.35 3.57
C SER A 73 -20.34 -12.67 3.69
N ALA A 74 -19.49 -11.75 3.27
CA ALA A 74 -18.05 -11.88 3.48
C ALA A 74 -17.70 -11.70 4.96
N GLN A 75 -16.72 -12.47 5.46
CA GLN A 75 -16.31 -12.40 6.86
C GLN A 75 -15.26 -11.32 7.14
N LEU A 76 -14.76 -10.64 6.13
CA LEU A 76 -13.76 -9.58 6.25
C LEU A 76 -14.33 -8.27 5.69
N PRO A 77 -14.81 -7.35 6.55
CA PRO A 77 -15.22 -6.03 6.12
C PRO A 77 -14.02 -5.20 5.65
N LEU A 78 -14.11 -4.63 4.45
CA LEU A 78 -13.08 -3.78 3.85
C LEU A 78 -13.67 -2.42 3.45
N THR A 79 -12.90 -1.37 3.68
CA THR A 79 -13.24 0.01 3.29
C THR A 79 -12.07 0.64 2.55
N GLN A 80 -12.25 1.07 1.31
CA GLN A 80 -11.27 1.90 0.62
C GLN A 80 -11.36 3.30 1.20
N ILE A 81 -10.28 3.79 1.79
CA ILE A 81 -10.26 5.07 2.50
C ILE A 81 -9.67 6.20 1.67
N ALA A 82 -8.81 5.89 0.71
CA ALA A 82 -8.23 6.88 -0.21
C ALA A 82 -7.56 6.22 -1.41
N GLU A 83 -7.42 7.01 -2.46
CA GLU A 83 -6.52 6.79 -3.58
C GLU A 83 -5.58 7.98 -3.73
N PHE A 84 -4.32 7.71 -4.06
CA PHE A 84 -3.35 8.74 -4.42
C PHE A 84 -2.91 8.51 -5.85
N ASN A 85 -3.24 9.44 -6.73
CA ASN A 85 -2.83 9.41 -8.12
C ASN A 85 -1.30 9.36 -8.22
N ALA A 86 -0.76 8.60 -9.18
CA ALA A 86 0.67 8.50 -9.40
C ALA A 86 1.28 9.85 -9.76
N PRO A 87 2.51 10.17 -9.29
CA PRO A 87 3.19 11.39 -9.68
C PRO A 87 3.56 11.38 -11.15
N LYS A 88 3.87 12.57 -11.67
CA LYS A 88 4.44 12.75 -13.00
C LYS A 88 5.91 13.13 -12.88
N ASP A 89 6.70 12.69 -13.83
CA ASP A 89 8.09 13.14 -13.96
C ASP A 89 8.20 14.58 -14.49
N SER A 90 9.42 15.09 -14.62
CA SER A 90 9.68 16.43 -15.14
C SER A 90 9.18 16.67 -16.56
N ASN A 91 8.94 15.61 -17.33
CA ASN A 91 8.42 15.65 -18.70
C ASN A 91 6.89 15.48 -18.76
N GLY A 92 6.22 15.39 -17.60
CA GLY A 92 4.77 15.22 -17.49
C GLY A 92 4.28 13.78 -17.70
N ARG A 93 5.18 12.79 -17.74
CA ARG A 93 4.83 11.36 -17.90
C ARG A 93 4.43 10.77 -16.55
N THR A 94 3.33 10.03 -16.53
CA THR A 94 2.84 9.37 -15.31
C THR A 94 3.72 8.18 -14.95
N LEU A 95 4.25 8.19 -13.73
CA LEU A 95 5.01 7.09 -13.15
C LEU A 95 4.06 5.95 -12.72
N GLN A 96 4.63 4.79 -12.40
CA GLN A 96 3.88 3.62 -11.95
C GLN A 96 4.25 3.26 -10.51
N ALA A 97 3.26 3.17 -9.63
CA ALA A 97 3.44 2.63 -8.29
C ALA A 97 3.80 1.14 -8.37
N ASN A 98 4.89 0.74 -7.69
CA ASN A 98 5.41 -0.62 -7.77
C ASN A 98 5.87 -1.23 -6.46
N HIS A 99 6.01 -0.44 -5.39
CA HIS A 99 6.41 -0.95 -4.07
C HIS A 99 5.92 -0.05 -2.93
N VAL A 100 5.76 -0.63 -1.74
CA VAL A 100 5.38 0.09 -0.52
C VAL A 100 6.16 -0.47 0.67
N ALA A 101 6.81 0.41 1.43
CA ALA A 101 7.32 0.11 2.76
C ALA A 101 6.52 0.89 3.81
N VAL A 102 6.31 0.28 4.97
CA VAL A 102 5.56 0.91 6.07
C VAL A 102 6.44 0.97 7.32
N ASN A 103 6.45 2.11 7.97
CA ASN A 103 7.07 2.30 9.27
C ASN A 103 6.21 3.17 10.19
N GLY A 104 5.66 2.58 11.25
CA GLY A 104 4.74 3.27 12.14
C GLY A 104 3.54 3.84 11.38
N ASN A 105 3.35 5.14 11.48
CA ASN A 105 2.26 5.86 10.82
C ASN A 105 2.59 6.35 9.39
N TYR A 106 3.71 5.92 8.80
CA TYR A 106 4.11 6.35 7.48
C TYR A 106 4.20 5.20 6.49
N ALA A 107 3.63 5.40 5.31
CA ALA A 107 3.83 4.56 4.14
C ALA A 107 4.71 5.30 3.12
N TYR A 108 5.76 4.63 2.66
CA TYR A 108 6.65 5.11 1.60
C TYR A 108 6.34 4.31 0.33
N VAL A 109 5.97 5.01 -0.73
CA VAL A 109 5.53 4.40 -1.98
C VAL A 109 6.56 4.68 -3.06
N ALA A 110 7.09 3.64 -3.69
CA ALA A 110 8.00 3.75 -4.81
C ALA A 110 7.25 3.80 -6.13
N TYR A 111 7.76 4.63 -7.04
CA TYR A 111 7.28 4.76 -8.40
C TYR A 111 8.45 4.67 -9.39
N THR A 112 8.15 4.13 -10.57
CA THR A 112 9.10 3.99 -11.68
C THR A 112 8.47 4.41 -13.00
N LEU A 113 9.27 4.82 -13.96
CA LEU A 113 8.84 5.04 -15.32
C LEU A 113 8.90 3.72 -16.10
N GLN A 114 7.85 3.40 -16.85
CA GLN A 114 7.88 2.27 -17.75
C GLN A 114 8.52 2.68 -19.10
N GLY A 115 9.41 1.87 -19.60
CA GLY A 115 10.07 2.06 -20.90
C GLY A 115 11.60 2.09 -20.77
N ASN A 116 12.27 2.72 -21.75
CA ASN A 116 13.74 2.73 -21.84
C ASN A 116 14.42 3.88 -21.12
N GLU A 117 13.66 4.85 -20.61
CA GLU A 117 14.18 5.99 -19.88
C GLU A 117 13.95 5.80 -18.38
N TYR A 118 14.85 6.30 -17.59
CA TYR A 118 14.81 6.18 -16.14
C TYR A 118 14.14 7.40 -15.50
N SER A 119 13.19 7.18 -14.64
CA SER A 119 12.62 8.20 -13.73
C SER A 119 11.85 7.52 -12.59
N GLY A 120 12.07 7.95 -11.37
CA GLY A 120 11.38 7.42 -10.20
C GLY A 120 10.92 8.50 -9.25
N ALA A 121 10.10 8.10 -8.31
CA ALA A 121 9.66 8.96 -7.22
C ALA A 121 9.39 8.16 -5.96
N ILE A 122 9.37 8.83 -4.82
CA ILE A 122 8.94 8.27 -3.54
C ILE A 122 7.94 9.22 -2.92
N ASP A 123 6.76 8.73 -2.59
CA ASP A 123 5.78 9.43 -1.79
C ASP A 123 5.86 9.01 -0.33
N MET A 124 5.70 9.96 0.58
CA MET A 124 5.51 9.71 2.00
C MET A 124 4.08 10.07 2.39
N ILE A 125 3.35 9.08 2.89
CA ILE A 125 1.94 9.20 3.26
C ILE A 125 1.80 8.99 4.76
N ASP A 126 1.18 9.94 5.44
CA ASP A 126 0.78 9.84 6.85
C ASP A 126 -0.57 9.12 6.93
N VAL A 127 -0.60 8.02 7.66
CA VAL A 127 -1.77 7.16 7.92
C VAL A 127 -2.13 7.12 9.40
N SER A 128 -1.71 8.13 10.17
CA SER A 128 -2.01 8.24 11.60
C SER A 128 -3.50 8.44 11.89
N ASP A 129 -4.22 9.17 11.03
CA ASP A 129 -5.68 9.23 11.07
C ASP A 129 -6.25 8.06 10.25
N PRO A 130 -7.03 7.15 10.90
CA PRO A 130 -7.51 5.91 10.26
C PRO A 130 -8.34 6.09 8.99
N TYR A 131 -8.92 7.27 8.78
CA TYR A 131 -9.81 7.54 7.64
C TYR A 131 -9.41 8.77 6.82
N LYS A 132 -8.31 9.46 7.20
CA LYS A 132 -7.82 10.67 6.53
C LYS A 132 -6.33 10.60 6.23
N PRO A 133 -5.87 9.62 5.44
CA PRO A 133 -4.46 9.58 5.05
C PRO A 133 -4.09 10.83 4.26
N LYS A 134 -2.84 11.28 4.42
CA LYS A 134 -2.32 12.51 3.80
C LYS A 134 -1.02 12.21 3.07
N LEU A 135 -0.93 12.63 1.83
CA LEU A 135 0.36 12.72 1.13
C LEU A 135 1.10 13.94 1.68
N VAL A 136 2.13 13.69 2.49
CA VAL A 136 2.85 14.75 3.20
C VAL A 136 4.11 15.22 2.46
N MET A 137 4.67 14.36 1.61
CA MET A 137 5.87 14.68 0.85
C MET A 137 6.00 13.78 -0.38
N SER A 138 6.59 14.30 -1.45
CA SER A 138 6.94 13.55 -2.66
C SER A 138 8.35 13.92 -3.10
N ALA A 139 9.19 12.93 -3.35
CA ALA A 139 10.55 13.07 -3.87
C ALA A 139 10.61 12.53 -5.30
N LEU A 140 10.86 13.39 -6.29
CA LEU A 140 11.18 12.96 -7.65
C LEU A 140 12.67 12.67 -7.74
N ILE A 141 13.03 11.50 -8.26
CA ILE A 141 14.41 11.05 -8.45
C ILE A 141 14.65 10.89 -9.95
N PRO A 142 15.19 11.92 -10.60
CA PRO A 142 15.45 11.89 -12.04
C PRO A 142 16.46 10.80 -12.40
N ASP A 143 16.37 10.33 -13.64
CA ASP A 143 17.30 9.36 -14.23
C ASP A 143 17.48 8.04 -13.46
N THR A 144 16.52 7.71 -12.57
CA THR A 144 16.61 6.52 -11.72
C THR A 144 15.25 5.84 -11.61
N ASP A 145 15.14 4.61 -12.03
CA ASP A 145 13.99 3.73 -11.77
C ASP A 145 14.12 3.09 -10.40
N ILE A 146 13.02 3.04 -9.66
CA ILE A 146 12.96 2.41 -8.35
C ILE A 146 12.17 1.11 -8.47
N THR A 147 12.81 -0.01 -8.13
CA THR A 147 12.18 -1.34 -8.17
C THR A 147 11.60 -1.76 -6.82
N SER A 148 12.28 -1.40 -5.74
CA SER A 148 11.90 -1.78 -4.38
C SER A 148 12.47 -0.80 -3.37
N LEU A 149 11.90 -0.76 -2.16
CA LEU A 149 12.46 -0.04 -1.03
C LEU A 149 12.10 -0.71 0.30
N VAL A 150 12.96 -0.53 1.30
CA VAL A 150 12.72 -0.98 2.68
C VAL A 150 13.16 0.09 3.66
N TYR A 151 12.38 0.27 4.73
CA TYR A 151 12.76 1.12 5.85
C TYR A 151 13.62 0.36 6.84
N THR A 152 14.72 0.95 7.27
CA THR A 152 15.56 0.45 8.37
C THR A 152 16.35 1.59 9.02
N ASN A 153 16.44 1.62 10.34
CA ASN A 153 17.30 2.54 11.09
C ASN A 153 17.24 4.01 10.59
N ASN A 154 16.04 4.53 10.43
CA ASN A 154 15.77 5.90 9.96
C ASN A 154 16.32 6.21 8.55
N LYS A 155 16.33 5.21 7.68
CA LYS A 155 16.73 5.29 6.27
C LYS A 155 15.74 4.53 5.40
N LEU A 156 15.70 4.90 4.13
CA LEU A 156 15.18 4.06 3.06
C LEU A 156 16.37 3.44 2.31
N ILE A 157 16.41 2.12 2.25
CA ILE A 157 17.26 1.40 1.33
C ILE A 157 16.44 1.15 0.08
N ILE A 158 16.94 1.63 -1.05
CA ILE A 158 16.21 1.68 -2.32
C ILE A 158 16.98 0.87 -3.35
N ALA A 159 16.31 -0.10 -3.96
CA ALA A 159 16.81 -0.85 -5.12
C ALA A 159 16.37 -0.16 -6.41
N GLY A 160 17.19 -0.22 -7.43
CA GLY A 160 16.81 0.33 -8.73
C GLY A 160 17.89 0.24 -9.79
N ALA A 161 17.67 1.01 -10.84
CA ALA A 161 18.62 1.24 -11.91
C ALA A 161 18.67 2.72 -12.27
N THR A 162 19.85 3.24 -12.54
CA THR A 162 20.05 4.63 -12.94
C THR A 162 20.72 4.74 -14.30
N ASN A 163 20.58 5.87 -14.96
CA ASN A 163 21.24 6.15 -16.21
C ASN A 163 22.75 6.34 -15.98
N ALA A 164 23.53 5.26 -16.17
CA ALA A 164 24.97 5.27 -15.97
C ALA A 164 25.71 6.24 -16.92
N ASP A 165 25.17 6.51 -18.13
CA ASP A 165 25.77 7.46 -19.07
C ASP A 165 25.78 8.89 -18.54
N LYS A 166 24.89 9.21 -17.61
CA LYS A 166 24.83 10.51 -16.93
C LYS A 166 25.65 10.58 -15.65
N ASN A 167 26.13 9.43 -15.15
CA ASN A 167 26.95 9.35 -13.96
C ASN A 167 28.21 8.48 -14.22
N PRO A 168 29.28 9.07 -14.75
CA PRO A 168 30.51 8.33 -15.09
C PRO A 168 31.21 7.64 -13.93
N ALA A 169 30.82 7.92 -12.68
CA ALA A 169 31.35 7.23 -11.51
C ALA A 169 30.75 5.83 -11.33
N LEU A 170 29.65 5.51 -12.01
CA LEU A 170 28.99 4.21 -11.93
C LEU A 170 29.50 3.30 -13.06
N LEU A 171 29.80 2.07 -12.72
CA LEU A 171 30.26 1.04 -13.67
C LEU A 171 29.09 0.32 -14.37
N SER A 172 27.90 0.38 -13.79
CA SER A 172 26.70 -0.29 -14.29
C SER A 172 25.43 0.43 -13.83
N PRO A 173 24.26 0.20 -14.48
CA PRO A 173 23.01 0.84 -14.10
C PRO A 173 22.46 0.45 -12.74
N ALA A 174 22.70 -0.79 -12.30
CA ALA A 174 22.11 -1.31 -11.05
C ALA A 174 22.68 -0.61 -9.81
N ILE A 175 21.81 -0.12 -8.95
CA ILE A 175 22.21 0.62 -7.74
C ILE A 175 21.44 0.16 -6.51
N VAL A 176 22.08 0.36 -5.35
CA VAL A 176 21.41 0.43 -4.04
C VAL A 176 21.66 1.82 -3.46
N MET A 177 20.57 2.59 -3.31
CA MET A 177 20.62 3.93 -2.73
C MET A 177 20.24 3.87 -1.24
N ASN A 178 20.99 4.56 -0.40
CA ASN A 178 20.70 4.75 1.02
C ASN A 178 20.27 6.20 1.24
N MET A 179 18.97 6.46 1.28
CA MET A 179 18.41 7.79 1.57
C MET A 179 18.25 7.96 3.07
N GLN A 180 18.86 9.00 3.64
CA GLN A 180 18.65 9.36 5.03
C GLN A 180 17.27 10.00 5.18
N LEU A 181 16.58 9.67 6.26
CA LEU A 181 15.36 10.36 6.66
C LEU A 181 15.65 11.33 7.81
N THR A 182 14.80 12.32 8.00
CA THR A 182 14.84 13.14 9.22
C THR A 182 14.44 12.29 10.44
N SER A 183 14.64 12.79 11.64
CA SER A 183 14.22 12.10 12.87
C SER A 183 12.70 11.85 12.93
N SER A 184 11.91 12.63 12.20
CA SER A 184 10.46 12.43 12.05
C SER A 184 10.07 11.49 10.90
N GLY A 185 11.04 10.93 10.18
CA GLY A 185 10.81 10.03 9.03
C GLY A 185 10.62 10.75 7.69
N ALA A 186 10.79 12.09 7.62
CA ALA A 186 10.62 12.82 6.37
C ALA A 186 11.74 12.53 5.37
N LEU A 187 11.37 12.52 4.07
CA LEU A 187 12.31 12.34 2.96
C LEU A 187 13.33 13.49 2.91
N THR A 188 14.56 13.19 2.49
CA THR A 188 15.62 14.19 2.33
C THR A 188 16.32 14.02 0.98
N THR A 189 17.17 14.99 0.64
CA THR A 189 18.08 14.90 -0.52
C THR A 189 19.41 14.28 -0.16
N SER A 190 19.61 13.84 1.09
CA SER A 190 20.84 13.22 1.56
C SER A 190 20.84 11.72 1.31
N TYR A 191 21.68 11.26 0.42
CA TYR A 191 21.80 9.84 0.10
C TYR A 191 23.23 9.44 -0.26
N THR A 192 23.48 8.14 -0.23
CA THR A 192 24.67 7.51 -0.81
C THR A 192 24.25 6.37 -1.72
N THR A 193 25.02 6.07 -2.74
CA THR A 193 24.74 5.02 -3.72
C THR A 193 25.87 4.01 -3.75
N ASN A 194 25.52 2.73 -3.71
CA ASN A 194 26.42 1.63 -4.00
C ASN A 194 26.14 1.12 -5.42
N ASP A 195 27.20 0.96 -6.20
CA ASP A 195 27.18 0.39 -7.54
C ASP A 195 27.11 -1.14 -7.46
N ILE A 196 26.25 -1.74 -8.25
CA ILE A 196 26.03 -3.19 -8.34
C ILE A 196 26.36 -3.63 -9.77
N ALA A 197 27.28 -4.56 -9.94
CA ALA A 197 27.68 -5.08 -11.26
C ALA A 197 26.55 -5.89 -11.93
N SER A 198 25.48 -5.20 -12.35
CA SER A 198 24.28 -5.75 -12.99
C SER A 198 23.52 -4.65 -13.73
N PHE A 199 22.43 -5.01 -14.43
CA PHE A 199 21.56 -4.05 -15.11
C PHE A 199 20.52 -3.42 -14.18
N VAL A 200 20.05 -4.15 -13.16
CA VAL A 200 19.04 -3.68 -12.21
C VAL A 200 19.18 -4.40 -10.87
N THR A 201 19.06 -3.66 -9.78
CA THR A 201 18.81 -4.23 -8.46
C THR A 201 17.31 -4.44 -8.34
N THR A 202 16.88 -5.69 -8.20
CA THR A 202 15.46 -6.08 -8.31
C THR A 202 14.70 -5.94 -7.00
N ASP A 203 15.38 -6.21 -5.86
CA ASP A 203 14.72 -6.16 -4.55
C ASP A 203 15.72 -5.94 -3.42
N VAL A 204 15.22 -5.42 -2.28
CA VAL A 204 15.97 -5.20 -1.04
C VAL A 204 15.20 -5.67 0.18
N ALA A 205 15.94 -6.17 1.17
CA ALA A 205 15.42 -6.50 2.49
C ALA A 205 16.40 -6.06 3.58
N ALA A 206 15.93 -5.77 4.78
CA ALA A 206 16.78 -5.30 5.87
C ALA A 206 16.39 -5.91 7.21
N ASN A 207 17.37 -6.06 8.08
CA ASN A 207 17.22 -6.22 9.53
C ASN A 207 17.97 -5.10 10.25
N ASN A 208 18.04 -5.15 11.58
CA ASN A 208 18.64 -4.09 12.35
C ASN A 208 20.14 -3.85 12.03
N ASN A 209 20.89 -4.90 11.67
CA ASN A 209 22.33 -4.85 11.50
C ASN A 209 22.76 -4.77 10.04
N ASN A 210 22.01 -5.39 9.16
CA ASN A 210 22.35 -5.55 7.76
C ASN A 210 21.17 -5.21 6.84
N TYR A 211 21.47 -4.79 5.63
CA TYR A 211 20.54 -4.87 4.52
C TYR A 211 21.11 -5.75 3.41
N PHE A 212 20.19 -6.29 2.62
CA PHE A 212 20.50 -7.23 1.56
C PHE A 212 19.87 -6.72 0.27
N ALA A 213 20.57 -6.92 -0.83
CA ALA A 213 20.08 -6.58 -2.15
C ALA A 213 20.28 -7.75 -3.11
N VAL A 214 19.36 -7.91 -4.05
CA VAL A 214 19.46 -8.91 -5.12
C VAL A 214 19.37 -8.22 -6.47
N SER A 215 20.17 -8.72 -7.43
CA SER A 215 20.17 -8.17 -8.79
C SER A 215 19.78 -9.24 -9.83
N GLY A 216 19.33 -8.77 -11.00
CA GLY A 216 18.64 -9.58 -12.01
C GLY A 216 19.50 -10.60 -12.76
N ASN A 217 19.57 -10.48 -14.10
CA ASN A 217 20.06 -11.54 -14.99
C ASN A 217 21.48 -12.04 -14.68
N THR A 218 22.48 -11.16 -14.59
CA THR A 218 23.85 -11.49 -14.13
C THR A 218 23.94 -11.37 -12.62
N GLY A 219 23.01 -11.98 -11.90
CA GLY A 219 22.61 -11.61 -10.56
C GLY A 219 23.58 -12.00 -9.45
N SER A 220 23.41 -11.29 -8.37
CA SER A 220 24.08 -11.59 -7.10
C SER A 220 23.19 -11.21 -5.92
N LEU A 221 23.33 -11.96 -4.83
CA LEU A 221 22.87 -11.59 -3.50
C LEU A 221 24.02 -10.84 -2.81
N PHE A 222 23.77 -9.62 -2.37
CA PHE A 222 24.69 -8.80 -1.60
C PHE A 222 24.21 -8.66 -0.17
N LYS A 223 25.14 -8.68 0.76
CA LYS A 223 24.95 -8.30 2.17
C LYS A 223 25.76 -7.05 2.46
N PHE A 224 25.11 -6.04 3.00
CA PHE A 224 25.73 -4.77 3.41
C PHE A 224 25.64 -4.60 4.93
N ASP A 225 26.64 -3.95 5.49
CA ASP A 225 26.56 -3.45 6.86
C ASP A 225 25.72 -2.17 6.90
N ASN A 226 24.78 -2.11 7.82
CA ASN A 226 23.80 -1.00 7.90
C ASN A 226 24.43 0.31 8.39
N SER A 227 25.58 0.27 9.09
CA SER A 227 26.27 1.44 9.61
C SER A 227 27.28 1.99 8.61
N THR A 228 28.16 1.12 8.07
CA THR A 228 29.23 1.52 7.13
C THR A 228 28.73 1.63 5.69
N LYS A 229 27.62 0.94 5.34
CA LYS A 229 27.05 0.82 3.99
C LYS A 229 27.94 0.04 3.01
N GLU A 230 28.98 -0.61 3.52
CA GLU A 230 29.92 -1.40 2.74
C GLU A 230 29.40 -2.81 2.50
N VAL A 231 29.82 -3.41 1.37
CA VAL A 231 29.52 -4.82 1.07
C VAL A 231 30.33 -5.71 2.03
N VAL A 232 29.62 -6.48 2.83
CA VAL A 232 30.23 -7.47 3.76
C VAL A 232 30.50 -8.78 3.04
N SER A 233 29.57 -9.23 2.19
CA SER A 233 29.70 -10.46 1.42
C SER A 233 28.72 -10.49 0.25
N SER A 234 29.00 -11.33 -0.75
CA SER A 234 28.13 -11.55 -1.90
C SER A 234 28.12 -13.00 -2.36
N LYS A 235 27.08 -13.38 -3.09
CA LYS A 235 26.90 -14.68 -3.74
C LYS A 235 26.38 -14.49 -5.15
N ALA A 236 27.05 -15.02 -6.16
CA ALA A 236 26.56 -15.00 -7.53
C ALA A 236 25.41 -16.01 -7.68
N ILE A 237 24.25 -15.51 -8.13
CA ILE A 237 23.04 -16.29 -8.38
C ILE A 237 22.30 -15.61 -9.53
N GLU A 238 22.10 -16.33 -10.62
CA GLU A 238 21.42 -15.80 -11.80
C GLU A 238 19.95 -15.47 -11.53
N ASP A 239 19.44 -14.46 -12.21
CA ASP A 239 18.03 -14.12 -12.35
C ASP A 239 17.29 -14.01 -11.02
N LEU A 240 17.89 -13.28 -10.06
CA LEU A 240 17.25 -13.01 -8.79
C LEU A 240 16.12 -11.99 -8.95
N ARG A 241 14.95 -12.31 -8.39
CA ARG A 241 13.71 -11.54 -8.51
C ARG A 241 13.26 -10.91 -7.20
N ALA A 242 13.43 -11.62 -6.09
CA ALA A 242 12.96 -11.19 -4.78
C ALA A 242 13.87 -11.66 -3.67
N ILE A 243 13.80 -10.93 -2.55
CA ILE A 243 14.45 -11.27 -1.30
C ILE A 243 13.53 -10.96 -0.13
N ALA A 244 13.50 -11.86 0.86
CA ALA A 244 12.80 -11.62 2.12
C ALA A 244 13.59 -12.21 3.30
N ILE A 245 13.33 -11.68 4.49
CA ILE A 245 14.00 -12.12 5.73
C ILE A 245 12.96 -12.72 6.66
N SER A 246 13.25 -13.92 7.17
CA SER A 246 12.47 -14.54 8.23
C SER A 246 13.43 -14.99 9.35
N ASN A 247 13.34 -14.32 10.49
CA ASN A 247 14.25 -14.53 11.62
C ASN A 247 15.74 -14.37 11.22
N ASP A 248 16.52 -15.45 11.32
CA ASP A 248 17.93 -15.53 10.96
C ASP A 248 18.18 -16.00 9.52
N LYS A 249 17.15 -16.10 8.69
CA LYS A 249 17.22 -16.61 7.32
C LYS A 249 16.97 -15.51 6.30
N VAL A 250 17.79 -15.49 5.26
CA VAL A 250 17.57 -14.72 4.04
C VAL A 250 17.07 -15.69 2.98
N VAL A 251 15.90 -15.41 2.44
CA VAL A 251 15.26 -16.24 1.40
C VAL A 251 15.27 -15.46 0.10
N THR A 252 15.81 -16.04 -0.96
CA THR A 252 15.83 -15.44 -2.30
C THR A 252 15.02 -16.27 -3.27
N LEU A 253 14.42 -15.58 -4.24
CA LEU A 253 13.74 -16.18 -5.39
C LEU A 253 14.53 -15.87 -6.65
N SER A 254 14.94 -16.90 -7.36
CA SER A 254 15.49 -16.82 -8.70
C SER A 254 14.47 -17.36 -9.70
N GLY A 255 14.28 -16.70 -10.82
CA GLY A 255 13.42 -17.19 -11.91
C GLY A 255 13.93 -18.49 -12.52
N THR A 256 15.24 -18.75 -12.48
CA THR A 256 15.88 -19.95 -13.06
C THR A 256 16.30 -20.99 -12.04
N LYS A 257 16.71 -20.58 -10.82
CA LYS A 257 17.29 -21.47 -9.79
C LYS A 257 16.31 -21.80 -8.66
N GLY A 258 15.12 -21.18 -8.64
CA GLY A 258 14.12 -21.41 -7.58
C GLY A 258 14.40 -20.65 -6.29
N ILE A 259 14.06 -21.26 -5.16
CA ILE A 259 14.17 -20.66 -3.84
C ILE A 259 15.46 -21.13 -3.16
N ASN A 260 16.24 -20.16 -2.67
CA ASN A 260 17.44 -20.44 -1.88
C ASN A 260 17.32 -19.79 -0.51
N ILE A 261 17.71 -20.53 0.53
CA ILE A 261 17.65 -20.10 1.93
C ILE A 261 19.08 -20.03 2.46
N TYR A 262 19.46 -18.88 2.96
CA TYR A 262 20.78 -18.59 3.53
C TYR A 262 20.66 -18.24 5.01
N ASN A 263 21.72 -18.49 5.75
CA ASN A 263 21.90 -17.90 7.06
C ASN A 263 22.21 -16.39 6.90
N ALA A 264 21.46 -15.52 7.59
CA ALA A 264 21.60 -14.07 7.46
C ALA A 264 22.96 -13.54 7.97
N SER A 265 23.64 -14.26 8.87
CA SER A 265 24.90 -13.82 9.46
C SER A 265 26.09 -13.97 8.50
N ASN A 266 26.18 -15.07 7.75
CA ASN A 266 27.36 -15.44 6.94
C ASN A 266 27.06 -15.76 5.48
N LEU A 267 25.78 -15.72 5.03
CA LEU A 267 25.32 -16.11 3.70
C LEU A 267 25.70 -17.56 3.34
N GLU A 268 25.77 -18.46 4.32
CA GLU A 268 25.89 -19.88 4.06
C GLU A 268 24.56 -20.43 3.54
N LEU A 269 24.59 -21.13 2.40
CA LEU A 269 23.40 -21.79 1.83
C LEU A 269 22.96 -22.95 2.71
N THR A 270 21.77 -22.86 3.28
CA THR A 270 21.21 -23.89 4.14
C THR A 270 20.28 -24.81 3.38
N LYS A 271 19.59 -24.29 2.36
CA LYS A 271 18.65 -25.07 1.55
C LYS A 271 18.45 -24.44 0.18
N SER A 272 18.16 -25.28 -0.82
CA SER A 272 17.75 -24.86 -2.16
C SER A 272 16.71 -25.85 -2.70
N PHE A 273 15.67 -25.35 -3.34
CA PHE A 273 14.63 -26.16 -3.99
C PHE A 273 13.96 -25.41 -5.14
N SER A 274 13.34 -26.15 -6.05
CA SER A 274 12.72 -25.59 -7.22
C SER A 274 11.43 -24.84 -6.87
N SER A 275 11.20 -23.71 -7.52
CA SER A 275 9.90 -23.05 -7.64
C SER A 275 9.44 -23.10 -9.10
N TRP A 276 8.24 -22.63 -9.38
CA TRP A 276 7.80 -22.48 -10.76
C TRP A 276 8.74 -21.53 -11.51
N ARG A 277 9.08 -21.89 -12.71
CA ARG A 277 9.86 -21.07 -13.66
C ARG A 277 8.89 -20.39 -14.59
N ASP A 278 8.85 -19.09 -14.52
CA ASP A 278 7.99 -18.28 -15.40
C ASP A 278 8.84 -17.29 -16.16
N ASP A 279 8.59 -17.19 -17.47
CA ASP A 279 9.31 -16.31 -18.37
C ASP A 279 8.74 -14.87 -18.40
N VAL A 280 7.86 -14.52 -17.46
CA VAL A 280 7.32 -13.15 -17.34
C VAL A 280 8.41 -12.22 -16.82
N GLN A 281 9.11 -11.57 -17.75
CA GLN A 281 10.27 -10.72 -17.44
C GLN A 281 9.89 -9.50 -16.57
N ASP A 282 8.70 -8.95 -16.82
CA ASP A 282 8.25 -7.71 -16.18
C ASP A 282 7.43 -7.93 -14.90
N ALA A 283 7.11 -9.20 -14.56
CA ALA A 283 6.37 -9.49 -13.34
C ALA A 283 7.23 -9.27 -12.11
N LYS A 284 6.78 -8.37 -11.23
CA LYS A 284 7.33 -8.30 -9.88
C LYS A 284 6.92 -9.57 -9.15
N ARG A 285 7.88 -10.28 -8.58
CA ARG A 285 7.65 -11.49 -7.79
C ARG A 285 8.11 -11.21 -6.37
N THR A 286 7.33 -11.60 -5.37
CA THR A 286 7.68 -11.37 -3.96
C THR A 286 7.54 -12.63 -3.13
N ILE A 287 8.09 -12.57 -1.93
CA ILE A 287 8.08 -13.64 -0.93
C ILE A 287 7.51 -13.07 0.36
N ASP A 288 6.67 -13.85 1.05
CA ASP A 288 6.28 -13.60 2.44
C ASP A 288 6.14 -14.91 3.20
N PHE A 289 5.85 -14.88 4.51
CA PHE A 289 5.94 -16.03 5.39
C PHE A 289 4.72 -16.20 6.30
N ILE A 290 4.35 -17.46 6.55
CA ILE A 290 3.43 -17.85 7.62
C ILE A 290 4.10 -18.98 8.42
N GLY A 291 4.68 -18.65 9.58
CA GLY A 291 5.45 -19.64 10.35
C GLY A 291 6.57 -20.28 9.53
N ASP A 292 6.51 -21.61 9.33
CA ASP A 292 7.48 -22.37 8.49
C ASP A 292 7.05 -22.49 7.02
N LYS A 293 6.08 -21.69 6.58
CA LYS A 293 5.63 -21.66 5.18
C LYS A 293 6.21 -20.43 4.46
N ILE A 294 6.73 -20.66 3.26
CA ILE A 294 7.13 -19.61 2.32
C ILE A 294 6.02 -19.46 1.29
N LEU A 295 5.53 -18.24 1.13
CA LEU A 295 4.58 -17.85 0.10
C LEU A 295 5.34 -17.16 -1.02
N VAL A 296 5.14 -17.59 -2.25
CA VAL A 296 5.88 -17.08 -3.42
C VAL A 296 4.92 -16.70 -4.53
N SER A 297 5.03 -15.49 -5.00
CA SER A 297 4.36 -15.05 -6.24
C SER A 297 5.01 -15.74 -7.43
N GLU A 298 4.26 -16.59 -8.15
CA GLU A 298 4.75 -17.42 -9.26
C GLU A 298 4.19 -16.98 -10.63
N GLY A 299 3.97 -15.66 -10.80
CA GLY A 299 3.56 -15.10 -12.08
C GLY A 299 2.22 -15.68 -12.57
N TYR A 300 2.18 -16.25 -13.77
CA TYR A 300 0.98 -16.86 -14.36
C TYR A 300 0.52 -18.15 -13.66
N GLN A 301 1.35 -18.76 -12.81
CA GLN A 301 0.94 -19.93 -12.02
C GLN A 301 0.18 -19.57 -10.74
N GLY A 302 0.16 -18.29 -10.38
CA GLY A 302 -0.50 -17.83 -9.18
C GLY A 302 0.40 -17.82 -7.96
N LEU A 303 -0.06 -18.34 -6.82
CA LEU A 303 0.67 -18.34 -5.55
C LEU A 303 1.13 -19.76 -5.19
N GLY A 304 2.44 -19.92 -5.01
CA GLY A 304 3.04 -21.15 -4.46
C GLY A 304 3.21 -21.06 -2.95
N VAL A 305 2.87 -22.12 -2.22
CA VAL A 305 3.11 -22.28 -0.78
C VAL A 305 4.06 -23.45 -0.55
N TYR A 306 5.18 -23.19 0.10
CA TYR A 306 6.24 -24.18 0.33
C TYR A 306 6.54 -24.32 1.82
N ASN A 307 6.92 -25.52 2.24
CA ASN A 307 7.47 -25.71 3.58
C ASN A 307 8.94 -25.29 3.58
N MET A 308 9.33 -24.38 4.46
CA MET A 308 10.69 -23.83 4.55
C MET A 308 11.70 -24.89 4.98
N SER A 309 11.31 -25.78 5.89
CA SER A 309 12.21 -26.78 6.45
C SER A 309 12.42 -27.97 5.51
N THR A 310 11.41 -28.41 4.77
CA THR A 310 11.52 -29.56 3.85
C THR A 310 11.80 -29.15 2.40
N GLY A 311 11.35 -27.97 1.97
CA GLY A 311 11.37 -27.50 0.58
C GLY A 311 10.22 -28.06 -0.26
N THR A 312 9.29 -28.79 0.35
CA THR A 312 8.15 -29.36 -0.38
C THR A 312 7.09 -28.31 -0.66
N LYS A 313 6.52 -28.34 -1.87
CA LYS A 313 5.36 -27.51 -2.21
C LYS A 313 4.12 -28.08 -1.52
N ILE A 314 3.49 -27.26 -0.67
CA ILE A 314 2.29 -27.61 0.12
C ILE A 314 1.03 -27.33 -0.71
N GLN A 315 1.00 -26.20 -1.43
CA GLN A 315 -0.18 -25.76 -2.15
C GLN A 315 0.22 -24.94 -3.36
N THR A 316 -0.56 -25.04 -4.44
CA THR A 316 -0.56 -24.09 -5.56
C THR A 316 -1.95 -23.47 -5.63
N ILE A 317 -2.02 -22.15 -5.63
CA ILE A 317 -3.26 -21.40 -5.80
C ILE A 317 -3.22 -20.77 -7.17
N SER A 318 -3.93 -21.40 -8.11
CA SER A 318 -4.01 -20.93 -9.49
C SER A 318 -4.80 -19.64 -9.61
N LEU A 319 -4.42 -18.82 -10.58
CA LEU A 319 -5.17 -17.63 -10.96
C LEU A 319 -6.55 -18.00 -11.53
N ILE A 320 -7.54 -17.21 -11.16
CA ILE A 320 -8.91 -17.31 -11.70
C ILE A 320 -9.18 -15.99 -12.40
N PRO A 321 -9.00 -15.91 -13.75
CA PRO A 321 -9.27 -14.69 -14.50
C PRO A 321 -10.72 -14.24 -14.33
N THR A 322 -10.96 -12.94 -14.21
CA THR A 322 -12.31 -12.39 -14.30
C THR A 322 -12.76 -12.35 -15.77
N ALA A 323 -14.07 -12.24 -16.00
CA ALA A 323 -14.61 -12.21 -17.36
C ALA A 323 -14.22 -10.95 -18.16
N THR A 324 -13.67 -9.95 -17.50
CA THR A 324 -13.39 -8.61 -18.07
C THR A 324 -11.89 -8.29 -18.12
N THR A 325 -11.02 -9.20 -17.68
CA THR A 325 -9.56 -8.98 -17.65
C THR A 325 -8.91 -9.84 -18.75
N GLU A 326 -8.06 -9.23 -19.56
CA GLU A 326 -7.26 -9.96 -20.54
C GLU A 326 -6.32 -10.94 -19.82
N PRO A 327 -6.14 -12.17 -20.33
CA PRO A 327 -5.35 -13.20 -19.64
C PRO A 327 -3.90 -12.78 -19.34
N GLU A 328 -3.28 -11.99 -20.22
CA GLU A 328 -1.91 -11.49 -20.10
C GLU A 328 -1.76 -10.49 -18.92
N ASP A 329 -2.85 -9.82 -18.55
CA ASP A 329 -2.86 -8.89 -17.41
C ASP A 329 -3.10 -9.59 -16.07
N VAL A 330 -3.34 -10.90 -16.08
CA VAL A 330 -3.62 -11.69 -14.86
C VAL A 330 -2.35 -12.40 -14.41
N VAL A 331 -1.57 -11.70 -13.59
CA VAL A 331 -0.24 -12.15 -13.13
C VAL A 331 -0.12 -11.94 -11.63
N THR A 332 0.25 -12.99 -10.89
CA THR A 332 0.55 -12.86 -9.46
C THR A 332 1.89 -12.16 -9.27
N ASN A 333 1.84 -10.89 -8.88
CA ASN A 333 2.98 -10.01 -8.70
C ASN A 333 3.52 -10.01 -7.27
N ALA A 334 2.63 -9.98 -6.28
CA ALA A 334 3.04 -9.82 -4.89
C ALA A 334 2.11 -10.52 -3.91
N VAL A 335 2.67 -10.88 -2.77
CA VAL A 335 1.96 -11.44 -1.63
C VAL A 335 2.32 -10.68 -0.36
N SER A 336 1.35 -10.48 0.54
CA SER A 336 1.56 -9.91 1.87
C SER A 336 0.71 -10.64 2.90
N VAL A 337 1.35 -11.05 3.99
CA VAL A 337 0.71 -11.73 5.12
C VAL A 337 0.44 -10.72 6.23
N ASN A 338 -0.76 -10.77 6.82
CA ASN A 338 -1.12 -9.95 7.98
C ASN A 338 -2.10 -10.70 8.88
N GLY A 339 -1.58 -11.25 9.98
CA GLY A 339 -2.37 -12.06 10.91
C GLY A 339 -2.98 -13.29 10.23
N ASP A 340 -4.30 -13.38 10.28
CA ASP A 340 -5.06 -14.51 9.73
C ASP A 340 -5.34 -14.38 8.22
N TYR A 341 -4.81 -13.36 7.56
CA TYR A 341 -5.10 -13.10 6.16
C TYR A 341 -3.85 -12.99 5.29
N VAL A 342 -4.01 -13.39 4.05
CA VAL A 342 -3.02 -13.26 2.98
C VAL A 342 -3.64 -12.48 1.84
N PHE A 343 -2.95 -11.44 1.42
CA PHE A 343 -3.33 -10.57 0.31
C PHE A 343 -2.42 -10.83 -0.87
N VAL A 344 -3.00 -11.06 -2.04
CA VAL A 344 -2.27 -11.42 -3.26
C VAL A 344 -2.63 -10.46 -4.38
N ALA A 345 -1.65 -9.71 -4.87
CA ALA A 345 -1.80 -8.78 -5.98
C ALA A 345 -1.67 -9.53 -7.31
N ASN A 346 -2.74 -9.53 -8.11
CA ASN A 346 -2.87 -10.33 -9.33
C ASN A 346 -3.02 -9.47 -10.59
N GLY A 347 -2.24 -8.39 -10.71
CA GLY A 347 -2.26 -7.51 -11.88
C GLY A 347 -3.66 -6.92 -12.13
N GLY A 348 -4.14 -7.01 -13.36
CA GLY A 348 -5.46 -6.54 -13.76
C GLY A 348 -6.63 -7.28 -13.10
N ASN A 349 -6.37 -8.43 -12.45
CA ASN A 349 -7.39 -9.19 -11.73
C ASN A 349 -7.63 -8.68 -10.29
N GLY A 350 -6.95 -7.62 -9.88
CA GLY A 350 -7.11 -6.98 -8.58
C GLY A 350 -6.42 -7.72 -7.44
N LEU A 351 -7.06 -7.75 -6.27
CA LEU A 351 -6.50 -8.28 -5.05
C LEU A 351 -7.31 -9.50 -4.57
N ASN A 352 -6.65 -10.65 -4.46
CA ASN A 352 -7.26 -11.82 -3.83
C ASN A 352 -6.94 -11.85 -2.33
N VAL A 353 -7.95 -12.22 -1.54
CA VAL A 353 -7.84 -12.34 -0.09
C VAL A 353 -8.03 -13.80 0.31
N TYR A 354 -7.09 -14.33 1.08
CA TYR A 354 -7.15 -15.70 1.61
C TYR A 354 -7.09 -15.67 3.13
N LYS A 355 -7.75 -16.62 3.76
CA LYS A 355 -7.61 -16.90 5.19
C LYS A 355 -6.51 -17.94 5.41
N THR A 356 -5.68 -17.72 6.44
CA THR A 356 -4.62 -18.66 6.83
C THR A 356 -5.20 -19.90 7.50
N GLY A 357 -4.48 -21.02 7.39
CA GLY A 357 -4.84 -22.32 7.97
C GLY A 357 -3.81 -23.37 7.57
N ASP A 358 -4.19 -24.65 7.64
CA ASP A 358 -3.36 -25.74 7.09
C ASP A 358 -3.12 -25.50 5.60
N GLN A 359 -4.17 -25.13 4.89
CA GLN A 359 -4.14 -24.58 3.54
C GLN A 359 -4.77 -23.18 3.54
N LEU A 360 -4.38 -22.36 2.58
CA LEU A 360 -5.01 -21.07 2.34
C LEU A 360 -6.38 -21.28 1.70
N THR A 361 -7.40 -20.66 2.25
CA THR A 361 -8.77 -20.68 1.72
C THR A 361 -9.16 -19.31 1.18
N LEU A 362 -9.71 -19.28 -0.03
CA LEU A 362 -10.13 -18.03 -0.65
C LEU A 362 -11.32 -17.41 0.12
N VAL A 363 -11.14 -16.18 0.59
CA VAL A 363 -12.22 -15.33 1.11
C VAL A 363 -12.96 -14.66 -0.05
N GLY A 364 -12.19 -14.16 -1.03
CA GLY A 364 -12.73 -13.58 -2.25
C GLY A 364 -11.74 -12.64 -2.95
N THR A 365 -12.24 -11.94 -3.96
CA THR A 365 -11.49 -11.00 -4.78
C THR A 365 -12.03 -9.59 -4.60
N VAL A 366 -11.13 -8.64 -4.45
CA VAL A 366 -11.41 -7.20 -4.44
C VAL A 366 -11.00 -6.62 -5.78
N GLY A 367 -11.92 -5.99 -6.49
CA GLY A 367 -11.63 -5.24 -7.70
C GLY A 367 -10.77 -4.01 -7.38
N ILE A 368 -9.66 -3.85 -8.09
CA ILE A 368 -8.77 -2.69 -7.98
C ILE A 368 -8.74 -1.99 -9.34
N ASN A 369 -8.95 -0.68 -9.34
CA ASN A 369 -8.78 0.11 -10.54
C ASN A 369 -7.28 0.27 -10.86
N GLY A 370 -6.86 -0.24 -12.02
CA GLY A 370 -5.46 -0.32 -12.44
C GLY A 370 -4.86 -1.71 -12.23
N SER A 371 -3.57 -1.85 -12.45
CA SER A 371 -2.84 -3.13 -12.30
C SER A 371 -2.28 -3.26 -10.89
N SER A 372 -2.73 -4.24 -10.12
CA SER A 372 -2.21 -4.53 -8.78
C SER A 372 -0.79 -5.11 -8.87
N ASN A 373 0.22 -4.23 -8.85
CA ASN A 373 1.63 -4.60 -9.03
C ASN A 373 2.29 -5.03 -7.71
N TYR A 374 1.84 -4.46 -6.60
CA TYR A 374 2.38 -4.78 -5.28
C TYR A 374 1.32 -4.60 -4.20
N VAL A 375 1.43 -5.40 -3.15
CA VAL A 375 0.60 -5.27 -1.95
C VAL A 375 1.47 -5.34 -0.70
N LYS A 376 1.20 -4.44 0.25
CA LYS A 376 1.73 -4.48 1.61
C LYS A 376 0.58 -4.33 2.59
N SER A 377 0.44 -5.28 3.51
CA SER A 377 -0.51 -5.16 4.60
C SER A 377 0.22 -4.99 5.93
N SER A 378 -0.21 -4.02 6.72
CA SER A 378 0.38 -3.70 8.02
C SER A 378 -0.67 -3.08 8.94
N GLY A 379 -0.75 -3.56 10.18
CA GLY A 379 -1.80 -3.13 11.11
C GLY A 379 -3.20 -3.40 10.54
N ASP A 380 -4.01 -2.36 10.43
CA ASP A 380 -5.37 -2.46 9.87
C ASP A 380 -5.44 -2.06 8.40
N TYR A 381 -4.30 -1.84 7.74
CA TYR A 381 -4.26 -1.33 6.38
C TYR A 381 -3.72 -2.32 5.37
N ILE A 382 -4.21 -2.19 4.14
CA ILE A 382 -3.72 -2.85 2.94
C ILE A 382 -3.39 -1.74 1.94
N TYR A 383 -2.13 -1.65 1.57
CA TYR A 383 -1.60 -0.71 0.58
C TYR A 383 -1.43 -1.46 -0.73
N VAL A 384 -2.10 -1.02 -1.80
CA VAL A 384 -1.98 -1.61 -3.12
C VAL A 384 -1.34 -0.62 -4.07
N ALA A 385 -0.12 -0.92 -4.51
CA ALA A 385 0.53 -0.17 -5.59
C ALA A 385 -0.08 -0.62 -6.93
N SER A 386 -0.83 0.29 -7.56
CA SER A 386 -1.72 -0.01 -8.69
C SER A 386 -1.20 0.54 -10.01
N GLY A 387 0.11 0.43 -10.26
CA GLY A 387 0.74 0.93 -11.47
C GLY A 387 0.45 2.41 -11.72
N LYS A 388 -0.01 2.79 -12.91
CA LYS A 388 -0.41 4.18 -13.24
C LYS A 388 -1.61 4.66 -12.43
N GLY A 389 -2.39 3.75 -11.84
CA GLY A 389 -3.47 4.07 -10.90
C GLY A 389 -2.99 4.55 -9.53
N GLY A 390 -1.67 4.60 -9.29
CA GLY A 390 -1.08 5.10 -8.06
C GLY A 390 -1.24 4.15 -6.87
N LEU A 391 -1.50 4.69 -5.69
CA LEU A 391 -1.70 3.93 -4.46
C LEU A 391 -3.16 3.88 -4.06
N LYS A 392 -3.65 2.67 -3.68
CA LYS A 392 -4.94 2.48 -3.01
C LYS A 392 -4.68 2.12 -1.54
N ILE A 393 -5.41 2.74 -0.63
CA ILE A 393 -5.36 2.42 0.79
C ILE A 393 -6.71 1.85 1.20
N ILE A 394 -6.69 0.59 1.65
CA ILE A 394 -7.85 -0.14 2.09
C ILE A 394 -7.70 -0.42 3.59
N LYS A 395 -8.73 -0.15 4.37
CA LYS A 395 -8.79 -0.46 5.78
C LYS A 395 -9.54 -1.77 5.99
N MET A 396 -8.98 -2.65 6.81
CA MET A 396 -9.68 -3.80 7.38
C MET A 396 -10.45 -3.35 8.61
N GLU A 397 -11.75 -3.50 8.59
CA GLU A 397 -12.59 -3.22 9.75
C GLU A 397 -12.55 -4.43 10.70
N LYS A 398 -11.49 -4.51 11.50
CA LYS A 398 -11.34 -5.58 12.49
C LYS A 398 -12.36 -5.45 13.60
N PRO A 399 -12.86 -6.58 14.16
CA PRO A 399 -13.80 -6.52 15.29
C PRO A 399 -13.14 -5.79 16.46
N ALA A 400 -13.76 -4.70 16.89
CA ALA A 400 -13.50 -4.20 18.23
C ALA A 400 -13.98 -5.25 19.24
N PRO A 401 -13.30 -5.43 20.38
CA PRO A 401 -13.85 -6.25 21.47
C PRO A 401 -15.28 -5.76 21.75
N ALA A 402 -16.24 -6.67 21.75
CA ALA A 402 -17.65 -6.31 22.03
C ALA A 402 -17.74 -5.63 23.39
N PRO A 403 -18.10 -4.33 23.47
CA PRO A 403 -18.02 -3.58 24.72
C PRO A 403 -19.18 -3.87 25.66
N SER A 404 -20.15 -4.71 25.29
CA SER A 404 -21.42 -4.84 25.96
C SER A 404 -21.83 -6.30 26.20
N THR A 405 -22.36 -6.58 27.37
CA THR A 405 -23.07 -7.83 27.72
C THR A 405 -24.28 -8.07 26.82
N ASN A 406 -24.76 -7.05 26.09
CA ASN A 406 -25.83 -7.18 25.10
C ASN A 406 -25.45 -8.00 23.87
N CYS A 407 -24.18 -8.35 23.73
CA CYS A 407 -23.64 -9.14 22.62
C CYS A 407 -23.37 -10.61 22.98
N ASP A 408 -23.51 -10.96 24.28
CA ASP A 408 -23.19 -12.30 24.76
C ASP A 408 -24.14 -13.33 24.17
N GLY A 409 -23.57 -14.40 23.63
CA GLY A 409 -24.33 -15.53 23.06
C GLY A 409 -24.96 -15.26 21.69
N LEU A 410 -24.75 -14.08 21.06
CA LEU A 410 -25.23 -13.83 19.72
C LEU A 410 -24.41 -14.64 18.69
N PRO A 411 -25.09 -15.31 17.72
CA PRO A 411 -24.39 -16.07 16.68
C PRO A 411 -23.69 -15.13 15.68
N ALA A 412 -22.67 -15.65 14.99
CA ALA A 412 -22.15 -15.01 13.80
C ALA A 412 -23.22 -14.99 12.68
N TYR A 413 -23.22 -13.90 11.88
CA TYR A 413 -24.10 -13.86 10.73
C TYR A 413 -23.59 -14.81 9.62
N SER A 414 -24.47 -15.65 9.12
CA SER A 414 -24.18 -16.62 8.04
C SER A 414 -25.24 -16.62 6.95
N GLY A 415 -26.04 -15.56 6.88
CA GLY A 415 -27.08 -15.40 5.86
C GLY A 415 -26.60 -14.72 4.59
N ASP A 416 -27.57 -14.32 3.77
CA ASP A 416 -27.33 -13.60 2.53
C ASP A 416 -26.66 -12.24 2.75
N SER A 417 -25.95 -11.73 1.74
CA SER A 417 -25.36 -10.38 1.79
C SER A 417 -26.42 -9.27 1.91
N ASN A 418 -27.68 -9.57 1.60
CA ASN A 418 -28.81 -8.66 1.73
C ASN A 418 -29.64 -9.04 2.97
N LEU A 419 -29.54 -8.23 4.02
CA LEU A 419 -30.25 -8.51 5.28
C LEU A 419 -31.57 -7.71 5.36
N ASN A 420 -32.67 -8.45 5.47
CA ASN A 420 -33.99 -7.85 5.70
C ASN A 420 -34.56 -8.34 7.03
N VAL A 421 -34.83 -7.41 7.95
CA VAL A 421 -35.47 -7.67 9.23
C VAL A 421 -36.93 -7.29 9.11
N ASN A 422 -37.83 -8.29 9.03
CA ASN A 422 -39.27 -8.07 8.83
C ASN A 422 -39.96 -7.62 10.12
N SER A 423 -41.14 -7.04 9.98
CA SER A 423 -41.98 -6.62 11.12
C SER A 423 -42.16 -7.78 12.12
N GLY A 424 -42.02 -7.49 13.39
CA GLY A 424 -42.16 -8.46 14.50
C GLY A 424 -40.91 -9.33 14.75
N GLN A 425 -39.88 -9.26 13.91
CA GLN A 425 -38.61 -10.00 14.13
C GLN A 425 -37.69 -9.27 15.14
N VAL A 426 -36.99 -10.06 15.92
CA VAL A 426 -35.88 -9.60 16.77
C VAL A 426 -34.67 -10.44 16.43
N LEU A 427 -33.70 -9.85 15.73
CA LEU A 427 -32.48 -10.50 15.29
C LEU A 427 -31.26 -9.88 15.94
N GLY A 428 -30.23 -10.70 16.19
CA GLY A 428 -28.96 -10.25 16.73
C GLY A 428 -27.82 -11.11 16.22
N PHE A 429 -26.70 -10.45 15.86
CA PHE A 429 -25.53 -11.10 15.34
C PHE A 429 -24.25 -10.48 15.90
N SER A 430 -23.19 -11.28 16.00
CA SER A 430 -21.89 -10.85 16.49
C SER A 430 -20.75 -11.27 15.55
N GLY A 431 -19.60 -10.64 15.67
CA GLY A 431 -18.41 -10.92 14.87
C GLY A 431 -18.19 -9.93 13.73
N SER A 432 -17.54 -10.40 12.66
CA SER A 432 -17.26 -9.59 11.47
C SER A 432 -18.22 -9.93 10.35
N THR A 433 -18.86 -8.92 9.75
CA THR A 433 -19.86 -9.14 8.70
C THR A 433 -19.75 -8.05 7.64
N ALA A 434 -19.70 -8.44 6.35
CA ALA A 434 -19.84 -7.54 5.22
C ALA A 434 -21.13 -7.84 4.49
N LEU A 435 -21.97 -6.81 4.33
CA LEU A 435 -23.31 -6.89 3.74
C LEU A 435 -23.39 -5.98 2.52
N ASN A 436 -24.29 -6.30 1.61
CA ASN A 436 -24.59 -5.46 0.45
C ASN A 436 -25.57 -4.32 0.83
N TRP A 437 -26.75 -4.67 1.35
CA TRP A 437 -27.68 -3.71 1.91
C TRP A 437 -28.45 -4.28 3.12
N VAL A 438 -29.01 -3.39 3.93
CA VAL A 438 -29.76 -3.76 5.14
C VAL A 438 -31.07 -2.97 5.22
N ASN A 439 -32.19 -3.68 5.45
CA ASN A 439 -33.47 -3.09 5.79
C ASN A 439 -33.94 -3.55 7.18
N VAL A 440 -34.27 -2.60 8.04
CA VAL A 440 -34.69 -2.86 9.42
C VAL A 440 -36.13 -2.37 9.63
N ASN A 441 -37.09 -3.31 9.63
CA ASN A 441 -38.51 -3.01 9.91
C ASN A 441 -38.92 -3.41 11.34
N ALA A 442 -37.99 -3.95 12.14
CA ALA A 442 -38.21 -4.34 13.53
C ALA A 442 -36.89 -4.17 14.33
N SER A 443 -36.50 -5.13 15.17
CA SER A 443 -35.28 -4.97 15.99
C SER A 443 -34.08 -5.76 15.42
N LEU A 444 -32.98 -5.07 15.15
CA LEU A 444 -31.71 -5.66 14.75
C LEU A 444 -30.62 -5.22 15.72
N THR A 445 -29.85 -6.18 16.24
CA THR A 445 -28.64 -5.94 17.02
C THR A 445 -27.42 -6.44 16.25
N LEU A 446 -26.44 -5.57 16.01
CA LEU A 446 -25.16 -5.90 15.37
C LEU A 446 -24.02 -5.62 16.35
N CYS A 447 -23.20 -6.64 16.59
CA CYS A 447 -22.07 -6.59 17.51
C CYS A 447 -20.76 -6.91 16.78
N GLY A 448 -19.71 -6.16 17.08
CA GLY A 448 -18.39 -6.36 16.48
C GLY A 448 -18.14 -5.41 15.31
N SER A 449 -17.75 -5.93 14.15
CA SER A 449 -17.42 -5.11 12.99
C SER A 449 -18.34 -5.41 11.81
N THR A 450 -19.07 -4.40 11.37
CA THR A 450 -19.99 -4.52 10.25
C THR A 450 -19.62 -3.54 9.15
N ALA A 451 -19.63 -4.00 7.89
CA ALA A 451 -19.58 -3.15 6.71
C ALA A 451 -20.83 -3.36 5.86
N ILE A 452 -21.43 -2.29 5.39
CA ILE A 452 -22.59 -2.32 4.49
C ILE A 452 -22.22 -1.52 3.25
N GLN A 453 -22.13 -2.17 2.10
CA GLN A 453 -21.64 -1.54 0.89
C GLN A 453 -22.58 -0.48 0.32
N ASN A 454 -23.86 -0.78 0.26
CA ASN A 454 -24.89 0.09 -0.32
C ASN A 454 -25.79 0.68 0.79
N ASP A 455 -27.10 0.64 0.59
CA ASP A 455 -28.04 1.34 1.47
C ASP A 455 -28.31 0.62 2.79
N LEU A 456 -28.45 1.42 3.84
CA LEU A 456 -28.98 1.02 5.12
C LEU A 456 -30.28 1.79 5.38
N ASN A 457 -31.40 1.07 5.48
CA ASN A 457 -32.71 1.65 5.76
C ASN A 457 -33.22 1.19 7.14
N ILE A 458 -33.39 2.11 8.06
CA ILE A 458 -34.09 1.87 9.34
C ILE A 458 -35.49 2.46 9.21
N ASN A 459 -36.48 1.61 8.91
CA ASN A 459 -37.83 2.02 8.61
C ASN A 459 -38.58 2.44 9.86
N SER A 460 -39.79 3.04 9.68
CA SER A 460 -40.64 3.46 10.81
C SER A 460 -40.96 2.28 11.73
N GLY A 461 -40.68 2.44 13.03
CA GLY A 461 -40.78 1.37 14.03
C GLY A 461 -39.56 0.42 14.06
N GLY A 462 -38.63 0.52 13.12
CA GLY A 462 -37.38 -0.22 13.14
C GLY A 462 -36.37 0.34 14.15
N ILE A 463 -35.63 -0.54 14.79
CA ILE A 463 -34.54 -0.19 15.74
C ILE A 463 -33.28 -0.94 15.34
N LEU A 464 -32.23 -0.22 14.98
CA LEU A 464 -30.88 -0.78 14.83
C LEU A 464 -30.04 -0.44 16.07
N LYS A 465 -29.56 -1.47 16.76
CA LYS A 465 -28.59 -1.35 17.85
C LYS A 465 -27.22 -1.78 17.36
N MET A 466 -26.26 -0.86 17.37
CA MET A 466 -24.90 -1.08 16.91
C MET A 466 -23.94 -1.08 18.10
N TYR A 467 -23.29 -2.22 18.37
CA TYR A 467 -22.28 -2.40 19.40
C TYR A 467 -20.94 -2.75 18.75
N GLY A 468 -20.08 -1.75 18.54
CA GLY A 468 -18.78 -1.90 17.88
C GLY A 468 -18.59 -0.92 16.74
N THR A 469 -18.20 -1.41 15.56
CA THR A 469 -17.92 -0.56 14.39
C THR A 469 -18.87 -0.86 13.24
N LEU A 470 -19.38 0.20 12.60
CA LEU A 470 -20.13 0.12 11.35
C LEU A 470 -19.50 1.06 10.33
N SER A 471 -19.08 0.53 9.20
CA SER A 471 -18.73 1.30 8.01
C SER A 471 -19.83 1.12 6.96
N GLN A 472 -20.40 2.21 6.45
CA GLN A 472 -21.53 2.13 5.54
C GLN A 472 -21.33 3.02 4.33
N GLY A 473 -21.57 2.45 3.17
CA GLY A 473 -21.81 3.15 1.93
C GLY A 473 -20.59 3.51 1.11
N HIS A 474 -20.87 4.23 0.07
CA HIS A 474 -19.98 4.90 -0.87
C HIS A 474 -20.70 6.15 -1.41
N ASN A 475 -20.08 6.95 -2.27
CA ASN A 475 -20.59 8.25 -2.74
C ASN A 475 -22.07 8.28 -3.20
N TYR A 476 -22.63 7.15 -3.63
CA TYR A 476 -23.99 7.07 -4.18
C TYR A 476 -24.98 6.30 -3.28
N SER A 477 -24.55 5.90 -2.10
CA SER A 477 -25.40 5.14 -1.17
C SER A 477 -26.04 6.04 -0.12
N TYR A 478 -27.08 5.50 0.56
CA TYR A 478 -27.85 6.22 1.56
C TYR A 478 -27.94 5.44 2.86
N MET A 479 -27.80 6.15 3.97
CA MET A 479 -28.31 5.71 5.27
C MET A 479 -29.58 6.49 5.57
N ASN A 480 -30.72 5.82 5.50
CA ASN A 480 -32.05 6.41 5.73
C ASN A 480 -32.59 6.00 7.10
N ILE A 481 -32.82 6.95 7.99
CA ILE A 481 -33.34 6.70 9.34
C ILE A 481 -34.73 7.28 9.44
N ASN A 482 -35.74 6.38 9.48
CA ASN A 482 -37.15 6.68 9.79
C ASN A 482 -37.54 6.12 11.17
N GLY A 483 -36.73 5.24 11.73
CA GLY A 483 -36.85 4.61 13.04
C GLY A 483 -35.81 5.11 14.04
N GLU A 484 -35.15 4.20 14.73
CA GLU A 484 -34.16 4.54 15.73
C GLU A 484 -32.81 3.85 15.44
N LEU A 485 -31.70 4.63 15.46
CA LEU A 485 -30.32 4.14 15.47
C LEU A 485 -29.72 4.35 16.86
N GLN A 486 -29.35 3.26 17.51
CA GLN A 486 -28.67 3.27 18.81
C GLN A 486 -27.22 2.83 18.63
N ILE A 487 -26.25 3.63 19.15
CA ILE A 487 -24.82 3.41 18.90
C ILE A 487 -24.07 3.30 20.24
N GLU A 488 -23.36 2.17 20.40
CA GLU A 488 -22.28 1.99 21.37
C GLU A 488 -21.02 1.59 20.60
N GLY A 489 -20.22 2.60 20.22
CA GLY A 489 -19.03 2.44 19.37
C GLY A 489 -18.97 3.48 18.26
N SER A 490 -18.52 3.12 17.06
CA SER A 490 -18.33 4.06 15.96
C SER A 490 -19.11 3.68 14.71
N VAL A 491 -19.75 4.68 14.10
CA VAL A 491 -20.40 4.57 12.79
C VAL A 491 -19.72 5.53 11.82
N VAL A 492 -19.26 5.01 10.69
CA VAL A 492 -18.63 5.77 9.61
C VAL A 492 -19.51 5.65 8.37
N ILE A 493 -19.92 6.78 7.81
CA ILE A 493 -20.79 6.87 6.64
C ILE A 493 -20.01 7.52 5.49
N TRP A 494 -19.93 6.82 4.37
CA TRP A 494 -19.25 7.27 3.14
C TRP A 494 -20.22 7.84 2.09
N GLY A 495 -21.51 7.77 2.36
CA GLY A 495 -22.57 8.25 1.50
C GLY A 495 -23.41 9.32 2.17
N ASN A 496 -24.68 9.31 1.84
CA ASN A 496 -25.64 10.31 2.32
C ASN A 496 -26.39 9.82 3.57
N LEU A 497 -26.41 10.64 4.62
CA LEU A 497 -27.26 10.40 5.79
C LEU A 497 -28.55 11.21 5.69
N THR A 498 -29.70 10.53 5.79
CA THR A 498 -31.02 11.15 5.87
C THR A 498 -31.72 10.75 7.16
N MET A 499 -32.09 11.73 7.96
CA MET A 499 -32.97 11.53 9.13
C MET A 499 -34.32 12.17 8.87
N ASN A 500 -35.37 11.35 8.81
CA ASN A 500 -36.71 11.82 8.54
C ASN A 500 -37.44 12.21 9.83
N SER A 501 -38.61 12.85 9.69
CA SER A 501 -39.42 13.29 10.84
C SER A 501 -39.77 12.13 11.76
N GLY A 502 -39.47 12.25 13.04
CA GLY A 502 -39.69 11.19 14.04
C GLY A 502 -38.52 10.20 14.21
N ALA A 503 -37.48 10.26 13.37
CA ALA A 503 -36.28 9.46 13.53
C ALA A 503 -35.53 9.82 14.81
N LYS A 504 -34.85 8.81 15.41
CA LYS A 504 -34.06 8.98 16.62
C LYS A 504 -32.64 8.49 16.40
N LEU A 505 -31.68 9.25 16.94
CA LEU A 505 -30.26 8.85 17.06
C LEU A 505 -29.91 8.88 18.54
N THR A 506 -29.49 7.72 19.08
CA THR A 506 -29.20 7.55 20.49
C THR A 506 -27.77 7.05 20.68
N PHE A 507 -26.94 7.79 21.41
CA PHE A 507 -25.59 7.37 21.81
C PHE A 507 -25.66 6.68 23.17
N LEU A 508 -25.29 5.39 23.23
CA LEU A 508 -25.39 4.56 24.43
C LEU A 508 -24.12 4.61 25.29
N GLY A 509 -22.97 4.92 24.70
CA GLY A 509 -21.66 4.98 25.39
C GLY A 509 -20.99 6.35 25.25
N LYS A 510 -20.07 6.66 26.17
CA LYS A 510 -19.33 7.94 26.17
C LYS A 510 -18.41 8.12 24.95
N ASN A 511 -17.98 7.02 24.35
CA ASN A 511 -17.08 7.00 23.19
C ASN A 511 -17.85 6.70 21.88
N SER A 512 -19.16 6.77 21.92
CA SER A 512 -19.96 6.56 20.71
C SER A 512 -19.81 7.73 19.77
N SER A 513 -19.68 7.44 18.47
CA SER A 513 -19.49 8.44 17.44
C SER A 513 -20.18 8.09 16.15
N ILE A 514 -20.50 9.12 15.37
CA ILE A 514 -20.89 9.03 13.97
C ILE A 514 -20.04 10.02 13.18
N THR A 515 -19.44 9.55 12.10
CA THR A 515 -18.62 10.37 11.20
C THR A 515 -19.15 10.20 9.77
N ILE A 516 -19.28 11.29 9.04
CA ILE A 516 -19.74 11.32 7.64
C ILE A 516 -18.60 11.90 6.79
N TYR A 517 -18.25 11.20 5.71
CA TYR A 517 -17.22 11.58 4.76
C TYR A 517 -17.78 11.99 3.42
#